data_2e1600ac83054ad820dada7290211599
#
_entry.id   2e1600ac83054ad820dada7290211599
#
_cell.length_a   1.000
_cell.length_b   1.000
_cell.length_c   1.000
_cell.angle_alpha   90.00
_cell.angle_beta   90.00
_cell.angle_gamma   90.00
#
_symmetry.space_group_name_H-M   'P 1'
#
loop_
_entity.id
_entity.type
_entity.pdbx_description
1 polymer ?
#
loop_
_entity_poly.entity_id
_entity_poly.type
_entity_poly.pdbx_seq_one_letter_code
_entity_poly.pdbx_strand_id
1 'polypeptide(L)'
;SPPEFLYRPRSIDPNLMKRELFAIPIERIEDPTLAHIFSQKREELDRQLTLIADRNTNRFLLGSRQLFGDVDVELLKLAEQMLGMEAETGHSDSDAGYLSAGEFADRARQEIEYYRKQDAALPAQVELRDDVPGIMVSRGNFLVGTDAMVPRARVNATLAHEIGTHVLTHYNGSQQPL
;
A
#
# COMPACT_ATOMS: atom_id res chain seq x y z
N SER A 1 -0.49 27.62 5.06
CA SER A 1 -1.89 27.22 4.83
C SER A 1 -2.00 25.69 4.92
N PRO A 2 -3.11 25.15 5.39
CA PRO A 2 -3.31 23.70 5.38
C PRO A 2 -3.24 23.18 3.92
N PRO A 3 -2.76 21.94 3.71
CA PRO A 3 -2.70 21.36 2.38
C PRO A 3 -4.11 21.20 1.79
N GLU A 4 -4.26 21.56 0.52
CA GLU A 4 -5.50 21.35 -0.22
C GLU A 4 -5.36 20.09 -1.07
N PHE A 5 -6.26 19.13 -0.89
CA PHE A 5 -6.24 17.87 -1.59
C PHE A 5 -7.26 17.87 -2.73
N LEU A 6 -6.81 17.58 -3.95
CA LEU A 6 -7.67 17.36 -5.10
C LEU A 6 -7.98 15.87 -5.25
N TYR A 7 -9.25 15.51 -5.11
CA TYR A 7 -9.70 14.14 -5.28
C TYR A 7 -10.33 13.93 -6.66
N ARG A 8 -10.07 12.77 -7.26
CA ARG A 8 -10.82 12.33 -8.44
C ARG A 8 -12.31 12.22 -8.10
N PRO A 9 -13.22 12.39 -9.08
CA PRO A 9 -14.63 12.11 -8.88
C PRO A 9 -14.84 10.72 -8.29
N ARG A 10 -15.85 10.60 -7.43
CA ARG A 10 -16.18 9.30 -6.83
C ARG A 10 -16.70 8.34 -7.90
N SER A 11 -16.11 7.16 -8.00
CA SER A 11 -16.55 6.10 -8.91
C SER A 11 -17.67 5.24 -8.32
N ILE A 12 -17.97 5.42 -7.03
CA ILE A 12 -19.00 4.67 -6.29
C ILE A 12 -19.93 5.62 -5.54
N ASP A 13 -21.16 5.20 -5.32
CA ASP A 13 -22.08 5.81 -4.36
C ASP A 13 -21.92 5.12 -2.99
N PRO A 14 -21.36 5.78 -1.97
CA PRO A 14 -21.16 5.18 -0.66
C PRO A 14 -22.46 4.72 0.02
N ASN A 15 -23.58 5.42 -0.22
CA ASN A 15 -24.86 5.05 0.39
C ASN A 15 -25.46 3.79 -0.26
N LEU A 16 -25.27 3.62 -1.56
CA LEU A 16 -25.66 2.39 -2.26
C LEU A 16 -24.81 1.22 -1.76
N MET A 17 -23.48 1.40 -1.73
CA MET A 17 -22.56 0.37 -1.25
C MET A 17 -22.85 -0.06 0.19
N LYS A 18 -23.19 0.89 1.09
CA LYS A 18 -23.60 0.55 2.47
C LYS A 18 -24.85 -0.32 2.49
N ARG A 19 -25.85 -0.01 1.69
CA ARG A 19 -27.07 -0.84 1.62
C ARG A 19 -26.76 -2.26 1.15
N GLU A 20 -25.90 -2.40 0.14
CA GLU A 20 -25.46 -3.71 -0.35
C GLU A 20 -24.64 -4.46 0.71
N LEU A 21 -23.72 -3.78 1.39
CA LEU A 21 -22.92 -4.34 2.47
C LEU A 21 -23.80 -4.90 3.61
N PHE A 22 -24.83 -4.14 4.04
CA PHE A 22 -25.73 -4.58 5.10
C PHE A 22 -26.82 -5.57 4.63
N ALA A 23 -26.97 -5.76 3.32
CA ALA A 23 -27.81 -6.83 2.77
C ALA A 23 -27.12 -8.21 2.81
N ILE A 24 -25.82 -8.28 3.04
CA ILE A 24 -25.08 -9.54 3.19
C ILE A 24 -25.51 -10.21 4.50
N PRO A 25 -26.06 -11.43 4.47
CA PRO A 25 -26.65 -12.08 5.64
C PRO A 25 -25.61 -12.74 6.55
N ILE A 26 -24.72 -11.95 7.13
CA ILE A 26 -23.63 -12.43 8.03
C ILE A 26 -24.24 -13.17 9.24
N GLU A 27 -25.43 -12.80 9.66
CA GLU A 27 -26.16 -13.39 10.78
C GLU A 27 -26.53 -14.87 10.56
N ARG A 28 -26.39 -15.38 9.32
CA ARG A 28 -26.61 -16.79 8.98
C ARG A 28 -25.36 -17.66 9.08
N ILE A 29 -24.22 -17.06 9.40
CA ILE A 29 -22.96 -17.80 9.58
C ILE A 29 -23.03 -18.51 10.92
N GLU A 30 -23.00 -19.86 10.89
CA GLU A 30 -23.10 -20.70 12.09
C GLU A 30 -21.82 -20.71 12.91
N ASP A 31 -20.66 -20.63 12.25
CA ASP A 31 -19.36 -20.57 12.95
C ASP A 31 -19.19 -19.20 13.63
N PRO A 32 -19.06 -19.14 14.96
CA PRO A 32 -18.99 -17.88 15.69
C PRO A 32 -17.72 -17.10 15.39
N THR A 33 -16.60 -17.76 15.05
CA THR A 33 -15.34 -17.09 14.71
C THR A 33 -15.46 -16.40 13.35
N LEU A 34 -15.99 -17.12 12.36
CA LEU A 34 -16.24 -16.54 11.05
C LEU A 34 -17.27 -15.40 11.11
N ALA A 35 -18.37 -15.60 11.85
CA ALA A 35 -19.38 -14.56 12.05
C ALA A 35 -18.76 -13.29 12.66
N HIS A 36 -17.88 -13.45 13.65
CA HIS A 36 -17.16 -12.33 14.27
C HIS A 36 -16.24 -11.62 13.26
N ILE A 37 -15.41 -12.36 12.52
CA ILE A 37 -14.49 -11.80 11.52
C ILE A 37 -15.26 -11.01 10.46
N PHE A 38 -16.33 -11.58 9.90
CA PHE A 38 -17.12 -10.90 8.88
C PHE A 38 -17.87 -9.69 9.44
N SER A 39 -18.35 -9.75 10.69
CA SER A 39 -18.97 -8.59 11.35
C SER A 39 -17.98 -7.44 11.54
N GLN A 40 -16.77 -7.72 12.01
CA GLN A 40 -15.72 -6.72 12.12
C GLN A 40 -15.38 -6.12 10.74
N LYS A 41 -15.29 -6.96 9.71
CA LYS A 41 -14.99 -6.49 8.35
C LYS A 41 -16.11 -5.63 7.78
N ARG A 42 -17.38 -5.98 8.04
CA ARG A 42 -18.52 -5.15 7.66
C ARG A 42 -18.47 -3.77 8.31
N GLU A 43 -18.16 -3.70 9.61
CA GLU A 43 -18.01 -2.42 10.32
C GLU A 43 -16.85 -1.58 9.78
N GLU A 44 -15.71 -2.21 9.50
CA GLU A 44 -14.56 -1.53 8.91
C GLU A 44 -14.93 -0.93 7.55
N LEU A 45 -15.55 -1.71 6.66
CA LEU A 45 -15.98 -1.25 5.34
C LEU A 45 -17.04 -0.14 5.44
N ASP A 46 -17.97 -0.22 6.39
CA ASP A 46 -18.95 0.85 6.64
C ASP A 46 -18.28 2.17 7.02
N ARG A 47 -17.25 2.12 7.89
CA ARG A 47 -16.44 3.29 8.26
C ARG A 47 -15.67 3.83 7.08
N GLN A 48 -15.07 2.97 6.24
CA GLN A 48 -14.37 3.39 5.01
C GLN A 48 -15.33 4.08 4.03
N LEU A 49 -16.53 3.55 3.83
CA LEU A 49 -17.55 4.15 2.98
C LEU A 49 -18.02 5.51 3.55
N THR A 50 -18.15 5.63 4.88
CA THR A 50 -18.44 6.91 5.54
C THR A 50 -17.31 7.92 5.27
N LEU A 51 -16.07 7.49 5.40
CA LEU A 51 -14.91 8.34 5.15
C LEU A 51 -14.86 8.85 3.70
N ILE A 52 -15.19 7.99 2.72
CA ILE A 52 -15.32 8.39 1.31
C ILE A 52 -16.46 9.40 1.12
N ALA A 53 -17.59 9.22 1.81
CA ALA A 53 -18.70 10.17 1.76
C ALA A 53 -18.34 11.53 2.35
N ASP A 54 -17.54 11.54 3.41
CA ASP A 54 -17.15 12.74 4.16
C ASP A 54 -15.93 13.49 3.58
N ARG A 55 -15.38 13.05 2.44
CA ARG A 55 -14.28 13.77 1.77
C ARG A 55 -14.62 15.24 1.57
N ASN A 56 -13.66 16.13 1.82
CA ASN A 56 -13.81 17.59 1.76
C ASN A 56 -14.80 18.18 2.80
N THR A 57 -15.08 17.45 3.87
CA THR A 57 -15.88 17.96 5.01
C THR A 57 -15.07 17.90 6.30
N ASN A 58 -15.49 18.66 7.30
CA ASN A 58 -14.86 18.64 8.65
C ASN A 58 -15.00 17.27 9.35
N ARG A 59 -15.94 16.43 8.89
CA ARG A 59 -16.14 15.08 9.45
C ARG A 59 -15.07 14.09 9.00
N PHE A 60 -14.39 14.36 7.88
CA PHE A 60 -13.34 13.48 7.35
C PHE A 60 -12.26 13.17 8.38
N LEU A 61 -11.79 14.19 9.12
CA LEU A 61 -10.78 14.00 10.15
C LEU A 61 -11.27 13.09 11.29
N LEU A 62 -12.51 13.25 11.73
CA LEU A 62 -13.09 12.41 12.78
C LEU A 62 -13.23 10.96 12.33
N GLY A 63 -13.72 10.73 11.12
CA GLY A 63 -13.82 9.39 10.51
C GLY A 63 -12.44 8.74 10.31
N SER A 64 -11.45 9.52 9.90
CA SER A 64 -10.07 9.05 9.75
C SER A 64 -9.49 8.56 11.09
N ARG A 65 -9.68 9.33 12.18
CA ARG A 65 -9.24 8.95 13.52
C ARG A 65 -9.94 7.67 14.04
N GLN A 66 -11.23 7.52 13.73
CA GLN A 66 -11.97 6.31 14.11
C GLN A 66 -11.50 5.06 13.36
N LEU A 67 -11.06 5.21 12.12
CA LEU A 67 -10.66 4.09 11.26
C LEU A 67 -9.18 3.71 11.48
N PHE A 68 -8.30 4.70 11.55
CA PHE A 68 -6.85 4.50 11.58
C PHE A 68 -6.21 4.76 12.95
N GLY A 69 -6.98 5.24 13.91
CA GLY A 69 -6.45 5.71 15.19
C GLY A 69 -6.00 7.16 15.16
N ASP A 70 -5.58 7.64 16.31
CA ASP A 70 -4.99 8.97 16.47
C ASP A 70 -3.48 8.85 16.73
N VAL A 71 -2.76 9.95 16.58
CA VAL A 71 -1.34 10.01 16.92
C VAL A 71 -1.25 10.09 18.45
N ASP A 72 -0.67 9.05 19.06
CA ASP A 72 -0.37 9.07 20.48
C ASP A 72 0.90 9.90 20.79
N VAL A 73 1.10 10.17 22.08
CA VAL A 73 2.21 11.02 22.53
C VAL A 73 3.58 10.38 22.25
N GLU A 74 3.67 9.06 22.29
CA GLU A 74 4.93 8.35 22.03
C GLU A 74 5.28 8.38 20.55
N LEU A 75 4.32 8.16 19.67
CA LEU A 75 4.49 8.27 18.22
C LEU A 75 4.86 9.70 17.81
N LEU A 76 4.20 10.72 18.38
CA LEU A 76 4.53 12.12 18.13
C LEU A 76 5.99 12.42 18.55
N LYS A 77 6.37 12.01 19.75
CA LYS A 77 7.74 12.19 20.27
C LYS A 77 8.79 11.50 19.38
N LEU A 78 8.50 10.28 18.92
CA LEU A 78 9.39 9.56 18.01
C LEU A 78 9.52 10.28 16.66
N ALA A 79 8.41 10.77 16.11
CA ALA A 79 8.45 11.56 14.87
C ALA A 79 9.26 12.86 15.03
N GLU A 80 9.09 13.57 16.13
CA GLU A 80 9.87 14.78 16.45
C GLU A 80 11.37 14.46 16.61
N GLN A 81 11.71 13.34 17.26
CA GLN A 81 13.09 12.89 17.37
C GLN A 81 13.69 12.58 15.99
N MET A 82 12.94 11.86 15.12
CA MET A 82 13.41 11.56 13.76
C MET A 82 13.59 12.80 12.91
N LEU A 83 12.71 13.79 13.03
CA LEU A 83 12.85 15.08 12.35
C LEU A 83 13.99 15.92 12.89
N GLY A 84 14.32 15.79 14.19
CA GLY A 84 15.45 16.45 14.84
C GLY A 84 16.80 15.77 14.59
N MET A 85 16.78 14.51 14.15
CA MET A 85 18.00 13.89 13.64
C MET A 85 18.35 14.57 12.33
N GLU A 86 19.38 15.42 12.35
CA GLU A 86 19.98 15.87 11.10
C GLU A 86 20.30 14.60 10.31
N ALA A 87 19.68 14.43 9.16
CA ALA A 87 20.12 13.39 8.26
C ALA A 87 21.63 13.63 8.11
N GLU A 88 22.43 12.66 8.54
CA GLU A 88 23.85 12.67 8.20
C GLU A 88 23.91 12.58 6.67
N THR A 89 23.73 13.73 6.05
CA THR A 89 23.85 13.94 4.60
C THR A 89 25.33 13.89 4.21
N GLY A 90 26.05 12.98 4.83
CA GLY A 90 27.47 12.75 4.60
C GLY A 90 27.81 12.14 3.24
N HIS A 91 26.82 11.77 2.47
CA HIS A 91 27.02 11.35 1.09
C HIS A 91 25.95 12.02 0.24
N SER A 92 26.34 13.02 -0.53
CA SER A 92 25.46 13.51 -1.58
C SER A 92 25.18 12.35 -2.53
N ASP A 93 23.94 11.90 -2.59
CA ASP A 93 23.46 10.89 -3.55
C ASP A 93 23.75 11.25 -5.02
N SER A 94 24.23 12.48 -5.24
CA SER A 94 24.59 13.00 -6.55
C SER A 94 25.77 12.28 -7.23
N ASP A 95 26.67 11.64 -6.46
CA ASP A 95 27.84 10.96 -7.01
C ASP A 95 27.63 9.46 -7.31
N ALA A 96 26.59 8.85 -6.72
CA ALA A 96 26.33 7.41 -6.89
C ALA A 96 25.62 7.08 -8.23
N GLY A 97 25.07 8.07 -8.93
CA GLY A 97 24.33 7.89 -10.19
C GLY A 97 22.99 7.20 -10.01
N TYR A 98 22.35 6.91 -11.16
CA TYR A 98 21.04 6.29 -11.24
C TYR A 98 21.12 4.98 -12.00
N LEU A 99 20.19 4.07 -11.76
CA LEU A 99 19.86 2.98 -12.64
C LEU A 99 18.73 3.42 -13.59
N SER A 100 18.87 3.06 -14.86
CA SER A 100 17.76 3.13 -15.82
C SER A 100 16.67 2.13 -15.47
N ALA A 101 15.48 2.31 -16.03
CA ALA A 101 14.36 1.38 -15.87
C ALA A 101 14.73 -0.07 -16.20
N GLY A 102 15.50 -0.28 -17.27
CA GLY A 102 15.96 -1.61 -17.68
C GLY A 102 16.89 -2.26 -16.66
N GLU A 103 17.93 -1.53 -16.22
CA GLU A 103 18.88 -2.01 -15.20
C GLU A 103 18.19 -2.30 -13.87
N PHE A 104 17.22 -1.45 -13.49
CA PHE A 104 16.45 -1.67 -12.28
C PHE A 104 15.50 -2.86 -12.38
N ALA A 105 14.85 -3.05 -13.53
CA ALA A 105 14.03 -4.24 -13.80
C ALA A 105 14.86 -5.54 -13.75
N ASP A 106 16.12 -5.53 -14.22
CA ASP A 106 17.00 -6.68 -14.11
C ASP A 106 17.35 -7.01 -12.65
N ARG A 107 17.56 -5.98 -11.81
CA ARG A 107 17.76 -6.18 -10.37
C ARG A 107 16.49 -6.73 -9.71
N ALA A 108 15.32 -6.23 -10.10
CA ALA A 108 14.04 -6.71 -9.61
C ALA A 108 13.79 -8.20 -9.99
N ARG A 109 14.17 -8.63 -11.21
CA ARG A 109 14.09 -10.03 -11.61
C ARG A 109 14.99 -10.94 -10.76
N GLN A 110 16.20 -10.46 -10.41
CA GLN A 110 17.10 -11.20 -9.53
C GLN A 110 16.50 -11.34 -8.11
N GLU A 111 15.85 -10.30 -7.60
CA GLU A 111 15.20 -10.32 -6.30
C GLU A 111 14.00 -11.29 -6.29
N ILE A 112 13.15 -11.27 -7.31
CA ILE A 112 12.05 -12.24 -7.46
C ILE A 112 12.59 -13.66 -7.56
N GLU A 113 13.67 -13.87 -8.29
CA GLU A 113 14.29 -15.20 -8.43
C GLU A 113 14.88 -15.69 -7.10
N TYR A 114 15.38 -14.80 -6.26
CA TYR A 114 15.79 -15.15 -4.91
C TYR A 114 14.63 -15.74 -4.11
N TYR A 115 13.43 -15.13 -4.16
CA TYR A 115 12.24 -15.66 -3.50
C TYR A 115 11.69 -16.94 -4.16
N ARG A 116 11.78 -17.07 -5.47
CA ARG A 116 11.39 -18.31 -6.18
C ARG A 116 12.23 -19.53 -5.79
N LYS A 117 13.48 -19.35 -5.38
CA LYS A 117 14.28 -20.44 -4.83
C LYS A 117 13.75 -20.97 -3.50
N GLN A 118 12.99 -20.15 -2.78
CA GLN A 118 12.35 -20.53 -1.51
C GLN A 118 10.96 -21.12 -1.76
N ASP A 119 10.22 -20.55 -2.73
CA ASP A 119 8.92 -21.03 -3.17
C ASP A 119 8.78 -20.89 -4.69
N ALA A 120 8.92 -22.01 -5.40
CA ALA A 120 8.85 -22.05 -6.86
C ALA A 120 7.46 -21.69 -7.42
N ALA A 121 6.42 -21.69 -6.59
CA ALA A 121 5.06 -21.32 -6.98
C ALA A 121 4.83 -19.80 -7.07
N LEU A 122 5.79 -18.96 -6.66
CA LEU A 122 5.67 -17.49 -6.76
C LEU A 122 5.52 -17.05 -8.22
N PRO A 123 4.31 -16.54 -8.63
CA PRO A 123 4.01 -16.26 -10.04
C PRO A 123 4.47 -14.88 -10.51
N ALA A 124 4.99 -14.05 -9.60
CA ALA A 124 5.31 -12.64 -9.84
C ALA A 124 6.18 -12.41 -11.08
N GLN A 125 5.85 -11.40 -11.88
CA GLN A 125 6.59 -10.98 -13.06
C GLN A 125 7.11 -9.56 -12.87
N VAL A 126 8.19 -9.21 -13.59
CA VAL A 126 8.68 -7.83 -13.74
C VAL A 126 8.36 -7.33 -15.13
N GLU A 127 7.58 -6.27 -15.25
CA GLU A 127 7.14 -5.68 -16.50
C GLU A 127 7.67 -4.25 -16.65
N LEU A 128 8.26 -3.95 -17.81
CA LEU A 128 8.55 -2.59 -18.24
C LEU A 128 7.32 -2.04 -18.98
N ARG A 129 6.83 -0.88 -18.56
CA ARG A 129 5.58 -0.31 -19.07
C ARG A 129 5.70 1.20 -19.30
N ASP A 130 5.17 1.66 -20.42
CA ASP A 130 5.14 3.08 -20.80
C ASP A 130 3.94 3.84 -20.19
N ASP A 131 2.90 3.11 -19.77
CA ASP A 131 1.71 3.66 -19.13
C ASP A 131 1.80 3.73 -17.58
N VAL A 132 2.94 3.33 -17.00
CA VAL A 132 3.18 3.35 -15.55
C VAL A 132 4.14 4.49 -15.20
N PRO A 133 3.73 5.46 -14.39
CA PRO A 133 4.64 6.47 -13.86
C PRO A 133 5.47 5.89 -12.71
N GLY A 134 6.79 5.76 -12.91
CA GLY A 134 7.70 5.32 -11.87
C GLY A 134 7.65 3.81 -11.60
N ILE A 135 7.42 3.41 -10.36
CA ILE A 135 7.49 2.01 -9.89
C ILE A 135 6.24 1.70 -9.09
N MET A 136 5.67 0.52 -9.29
CA MET A 136 4.53 0.05 -8.51
C MET A 136 4.34 -1.46 -8.54
N VAL A 137 3.61 -1.99 -7.59
CA VAL A 137 3.11 -3.37 -7.61
C VAL A 137 1.63 -3.38 -7.95
N SER A 138 1.24 -4.21 -8.90
CA SER A 138 -0.16 -4.39 -9.27
C SER A 138 -0.45 -5.86 -9.52
N ARG A 139 -1.51 -6.37 -8.85
CA ARG A 139 -1.94 -7.78 -8.97
C ARG A 139 -0.82 -8.79 -8.76
N GLY A 140 0.12 -8.49 -7.85
CA GLY A 140 1.27 -9.33 -7.56
C GLY A 140 2.44 -9.23 -8.55
N ASN A 141 2.33 -8.43 -9.62
CA ASN A 141 3.42 -8.14 -10.54
C ASN A 141 4.12 -6.83 -10.20
N PHE A 142 5.41 -6.78 -10.45
CA PHE A 142 6.24 -5.60 -10.26
C PHE A 142 6.36 -4.83 -11.57
N LEU A 143 5.83 -3.61 -11.58
CA LEU A 143 5.78 -2.76 -12.77
C LEU A 143 6.79 -1.63 -12.65
N VAL A 144 7.57 -1.41 -13.71
CA VAL A 144 8.57 -0.35 -13.82
C VAL A 144 8.25 0.50 -15.04
N GLY A 145 8.03 1.79 -14.82
CA GLY A 145 7.84 2.74 -15.92
C GLY A 145 9.11 2.85 -16.76
N THR A 146 8.97 2.91 -18.09
CA THR A 146 10.12 2.96 -19.02
C THR A 146 11.02 4.17 -18.81
N ASP A 147 10.48 5.26 -18.25
CA ASP A 147 11.22 6.50 -17.92
C ASP A 147 11.74 6.54 -16.48
N ALA A 148 11.56 5.45 -15.71
CA ALA A 148 11.98 5.43 -14.32
C ALA A 148 13.50 5.51 -14.19
N MET A 149 13.95 6.38 -13.28
CA MET A 149 15.35 6.54 -12.89
C MET A 149 15.45 6.34 -11.38
N VAL A 150 16.18 5.33 -10.95
CA VAL A 150 16.27 4.95 -9.53
C VAL A 150 17.67 5.27 -9.00
N PRO A 151 17.80 6.12 -7.98
CA PRO A 151 19.09 6.39 -7.35
C PRO A 151 19.72 5.08 -6.86
N ARG A 152 21.00 4.85 -7.18
CA ARG A 152 21.70 3.60 -6.81
C ARG A 152 21.65 3.32 -5.31
N ALA A 153 21.75 4.37 -4.51
CA ALA A 153 21.67 4.26 -3.04
C ALA A 153 20.29 3.74 -2.55
N ARG A 154 19.21 3.93 -3.34
CA ARG A 154 17.86 3.52 -2.97
C ARG A 154 17.41 2.17 -3.54
N VAL A 155 18.19 1.58 -4.45
CA VAL A 155 17.80 0.35 -5.16
C VAL A 155 17.41 -0.77 -4.21
N ASN A 156 18.26 -1.10 -3.24
CA ASN A 156 17.99 -2.20 -2.32
C ASN A 156 16.78 -1.93 -1.42
N ALA A 157 16.65 -0.70 -0.92
CA ALA A 157 15.51 -0.31 -0.08
C ALA A 157 14.20 -0.36 -0.89
N THR A 158 14.22 0.09 -2.14
CA THR A 158 13.04 0.04 -3.02
C THR A 158 12.65 -1.39 -3.34
N LEU A 159 13.60 -2.28 -3.68
CA LEU A 159 13.33 -3.70 -3.93
C LEU A 159 12.78 -4.41 -2.69
N ALA A 160 13.36 -4.16 -1.51
CA ALA A 160 12.87 -4.72 -0.26
C ALA A 160 11.44 -4.25 0.06
N HIS A 161 11.12 -2.98 -0.23
CA HIS A 161 9.77 -2.44 -0.05
C HIS A 161 8.77 -3.03 -1.06
N GLU A 162 9.07 -2.93 -2.34
CA GLU A 162 8.11 -3.29 -3.39
C GLU A 162 7.97 -4.82 -3.53
N ILE A 163 9.08 -5.55 -3.57
CA ILE A 163 9.04 -7.00 -3.73
C ILE A 163 8.91 -7.69 -2.39
N GLY A 164 9.81 -7.41 -1.45
CA GLY A 164 9.84 -8.04 -0.14
C GLY A 164 8.60 -7.76 0.72
N THR A 165 7.88 -6.66 0.46
CA THR A 165 6.63 -6.35 1.15
C THR A 165 5.43 -6.57 0.24
N HIS A 166 5.25 -5.78 -0.83
CA HIS A 166 3.98 -5.77 -1.56
C HIS A 166 3.76 -7.03 -2.39
N VAL A 167 4.76 -7.50 -3.16
CA VAL A 167 4.61 -8.73 -3.97
C VAL A 167 4.39 -9.94 -3.06
N LEU A 168 5.20 -10.09 -2.00
CA LEU A 168 5.07 -11.23 -1.07
C LEU A 168 3.78 -11.17 -0.27
N THR A 169 3.33 -10.01 0.17
CA THR A 169 2.04 -9.87 0.87
C THR A 169 0.89 -10.29 -0.03
N HIS A 170 0.90 -9.87 -1.30
CA HIS A 170 -0.12 -10.28 -2.27
C HIS A 170 -0.08 -11.81 -2.48
N TYR A 171 1.10 -12.39 -2.67
CA TYR A 171 1.26 -13.83 -2.85
C TYR A 171 0.78 -14.59 -1.63
N ASN A 172 1.28 -14.26 -0.44
CA ASN A 172 0.89 -14.92 0.80
C ASN A 172 -0.62 -14.79 1.07
N GLY A 173 -1.20 -13.63 0.79
CA GLY A 173 -2.64 -13.42 0.90
C GLY A 173 -3.43 -14.32 -0.05
N SER A 174 -2.97 -14.49 -1.29
CA SER A 174 -3.63 -15.35 -2.29
C SER A 174 -3.58 -16.84 -1.96
N GLN A 175 -2.68 -17.26 -1.07
CA GLN A 175 -2.57 -18.64 -0.59
C GLN A 175 -3.48 -18.93 0.62
N GLN A 176 -4.11 -17.92 1.20
CA GLN A 176 -5.01 -18.11 2.34
C GLN A 176 -6.37 -18.68 1.87
N PRO A 177 -7.00 -19.53 2.69
CA PRO A 177 -8.26 -20.18 2.33
C PRO A 177 -9.49 -19.26 2.42
N LEU A 178 -9.32 -18.02 2.91
CA LEU A 178 -10.40 -17.04 3.14
C LEU A 178 -10.20 -15.76 2.31
#